data_0ed75810fa67c1dfa3ffeddad9abce09
#
_entry.id   0ed75810fa67c1dfa3ffeddad9abce09
#
_cell.length_a   1.000
_cell.length_b   1.000
_cell.length_c   1.000
_cell.angle_alpha   90.00
_cell.angle_beta   90.00
_cell.angle_gamma   90.00
#
_symmetry.space_group_name_H-M   'P 1'
#
loop_
_entity.id
_entity.type
_entity.pdbx_description
1 polymer ?
#
loop_
_entity_poly.entity_id
_entity_poly.type
_entity_poly.pdbx_seq_one_letter_code
_entity_poly.pdbx_strand_id
1 'polypeptide(L)'
;NFNTLQLRSLIKDISKFYDIPFAEVNKVTAVMMREATGPAKKRRGMKAGMYTPNFEEVCEFSPTLQAFFRKYPRVQSHVEGLMGQIRSTSRHAGGVVIGEQLDQFMPLIASKGVRQTPWSEGQNVRQLEPMGFIKFDILGLATLRMMEECIRRILERHHGVENPTFADIKEYYDTTLHPDVLNLNDQEVYENIFHDGKWVGV
;
A
#
# COMPACT_ATOMS: atom_id res chain seq x y z
N ASN A 1 9.76 -2.78 8.95
CA ASN A 1 9.77 -3.08 7.50
C ASN A 1 11.01 -2.48 6.84
N PHE A 2 11.56 -3.21 5.88
CA PHE A 2 12.65 -2.75 5.03
C PHE A 2 12.09 -2.35 3.67
N ASN A 3 12.33 -1.10 3.27
CA ASN A 3 11.99 -0.61 1.95
C ASN A 3 13.16 -0.87 1.02
N THR A 4 12.93 -1.58 -0.06
CA THR A 4 13.94 -1.85 -1.08
C THR A 4 13.90 -0.84 -2.22
N LEU A 5 15.02 -0.68 -2.90
CA LEU A 5 15.11 0.14 -4.10
C LEU A 5 14.26 -0.47 -5.21
N GLN A 6 13.31 0.31 -5.71
CA GLN A 6 12.37 -0.10 -6.74
C GLN A 6 12.73 0.57 -8.08
N LEU A 7 12.57 -0.14 -9.17
CA LEU A 7 13.07 0.25 -10.50
C LEU A 7 12.74 1.70 -10.89
N ARG A 8 11.47 2.11 -10.74
CA ARG A 8 11.05 3.46 -11.16
C ARG A 8 11.74 4.58 -10.37
N SER A 9 11.86 4.43 -9.06
CA SER A 9 12.55 5.41 -8.20
C SER A 9 14.04 5.34 -8.36
N LEU A 10 14.59 4.14 -8.48
CA LEU A 10 16.03 3.92 -8.62
C LEU A 10 16.59 4.55 -9.91
N ILE A 11 15.90 4.37 -11.05
CA ILE A 11 16.29 5.04 -12.30
C ILE A 11 16.31 6.57 -12.11
N LYS A 12 15.32 7.14 -11.44
CA LYS A 12 15.27 8.59 -11.18
C LYS A 12 16.42 9.05 -10.27
N ASP A 13 16.68 8.31 -9.20
CA ASP A 13 17.72 8.65 -8.23
C ASP A 13 19.11 8.58 -8.88
N ILE A 14 19.41 7.53 -9.64
CA ILE A 14 20.69 7.38 -10.35
C ILE A 14 20.81 8.41 -11.48
N SER A 15 19.76 8.64 -12.24
CA SER A 15 19.78 9.63 -13.33
C SER A 15 20.07 11.04 -12.82
N LYS A 16 19.57 11.38 -11.63
CA LYS A 16 19.86 12.65 -10.97
C LYS A 16 21.36 12.77 -10.64
N PHE A 17 22.01 11.67 -10.28
CA PHE A 17 23.43 11.65 -9.98
C PHE A 17 24.31 11.91 -11.21
N TYR A 18 23.76 11.63 -12.41
CA TYR A 18 24.41 11.87 -13.70
C TYR A 18 23.89 13.14 -14.41
N ASP A 19 23.18 14.03 -13.69
CA ASP A 19 22.63 15.27 -14.22
C ASP A 19 21.74 15.09 -15.47
N ILE A 20 21.10 13.92 -15.60
CA ILE A 20 20.18 13.65 -16.72
C ILE A 20 18.88 14.44 -16.48
N PRO A 21 18.38 15.16 -17.50
CA PRO A 21 17.17 15.99 -17.33
C PRO A 21 15.97 15.19 -16.83
N PHE A 22 15.35 15.67 -15.77
CA PHE A 22 14.20 15.01 -15.12
C PHE A 22 13.04 14.73 -16.09
N ALA A 23 12.82 15.63 -17.05
CA ALA A 23 11.78 15.46 -18.07
C ALA A 23 12.02 14.23 -18.96
N GLU A 24 13.29 13.93 -19.30
CA GLU A 24 13.66 12.74 -20.07
C GLU A 24 13.42 11.47 -19.24
N VAL A 25 13.89 11.45 -18.01
CA VAL A 25 13.73 10.30 -17.09
C VAL A 25 12.25 10.02 -16.81
N ASN A 26 11.46 11.07 -16.62
CA ASN A 26 10.02 10.91 -16.39
C ASN A 26 9.30 10.29 -17.58
N LYS A 27 9.63 10.66 -18.80
CA LYS A 27 9.05 10.04 -20.00
C LYS A 27 9.27 8.52 -20.01
N VAL A 28 10.49 8.09 -19.69
CA VAL A 28 10.84 6.66 -19.61
C VAL A 28 10.08 5.97 -18.49
N THR A 29 10.18 6.49 -17.27
CA THR A 29 9.59 5.85 -16.08
C THR A 29 8.06 5.87 -16.05
N ALA A 30 7.41 6.72 -16.84
CA ALA A 30 5.95 6.76 -16.97
C ALA A 30 5.40 5.61 -17.83
N VAL A 31 6.17 5.15 -18.83
CA VAL A 31 5.67 4.19 -19.83
C VAL A 31 6.25 2.79 -19.71
N MET A 32 7.47 2.63 -19.19
CA MET A 32 8.20 1.37 -19.20
C MET A 32 7.43 0.19 -18.58
N MET A 33 6.75 0.42 -17.46
CA MET A 33 5.97 -0.64 -16.79
C MET A 33 4.77 -1.07 -17.64
N ARG A 34 4.11 -0.10 -18.28
CA ARG A 34 2.96 -0.37 -19.15
C ARG A 34 3.38 -1.14 -20.41
N GLU A 35 4.52 -0.77 -21.00
CA GLU A 35 5.08 -1.46 -22.16
C GLU A 35 5.40 -2.93 -21.85
N ALA A 36 5.94 -3.20 -20.66
CA ALA A 36 6.36 -4.55 -20.27
C ALA A 36 5.19 -5.42 -19.76
N THR A 37 4.14 -4.85 -19.19
CA THR A 37 3.08 -5.62 -18.51
C THR A 37 2.36 -6.59 -19.44
N GLY A 38 1.97 -6.15 -20.63
CA GLY A 38 1.26 -7.00 -21.60
C GLY A 38 2.09 -8.20 -22.08
N PRO A 39 3.29 -7.97 -22.63
CA PRO A 39 4.18 -9.05 -23.05
C PRO A 39 4.57 -10.01 -21.92
N ALA A 40 4.86 -9.50 -20.73
CA ALA A 40 5.21 -10.32 -19.57
C ALA A 40 4.04 -11.23 -19.15
N LYS A 41 2.81 -10.71 -19.09
CA LYS A 41 1.61 -11.52 -18.83
C LYS A 41 1.44 -12.64 -19.85
N LYS A 42 1.60 -12.30 -21.15
CA LYS A 42 1.48 -13.28 -22.23
C LYS A 42 2.52 -14.40 -22.09
N ARG A 43 3.77 -14.06 -21.81
CA ARG A 43 4.84 -15.04 -21.57
C ARG A 43 4.51 -16.00 -20.43
N ARG A 44 3.89 -15.50 -19.35
CA ARG A 44 3.50 -16.30 -18.19
C ARG A 44 2.15 -17.00 -18.31
N GLY A 45 1.47 -16.89 -19.46
CA GLY A 45 0.16 -17.52 -19.69
C GLY A 45 -0.98 -16.93 -18.81
N MET A 46 -0.81 -15.73 -18.28
CA MET A 46 -1.83 -15.08 -17.43
C MET A 46 -2.91 -14.43 -18.30
N LYS A 47 -4.15 -14.89 -18.16
CA LYS A 47 -5.29 -14.35 -18.93
C LYS A 47 -5.91 -13.11 -18.30
N ALA A 48 -5.93 -13.01 -16.96
CA ALA A 48 -6.55 -11.91 -16.22
C ALA A 48 -5.79 -11.63 -14.89
N GLY A 49 -6.12 -10.53 -14.22
CA GLY A 49 -5.56 -10.15 -12.92
C GLY A 49 -4.47 -9.07 -13.00
N MET A 50 -4.15 -8.47 -11.85
CA MET A 50 -3.04 -7.53 -11.73
C MET A 50 -1.71 -8.28 -11.76
N TYR A 51 -0.76 -7.75 -12.52
CA TYR A 51 0.60 -8.24 -12.61
C TYR A 51 1.59 -7.10 -12.70
N THR A 52 2.63 -7.16 -11.91
CA THR A 52 3.74 -6.20 -11.97
C THR A 52 4.97 -6.92 -12.53
N PRO A 53 5.46 -6.52 -13.72
CA PRO A 53 6.66 -7.10 -14.29
C PRO A 53 7.86 -6.92 -13.37
N ASN A 54 8.72 -7.93 -13.31
CA ASN A 54 9.99 -7.83 -12.60
C ASN A 54 11.01 -7.01 -13.43
N PHE A 55 12.18 -6.75 -12.85
CA PHE A 55 13.21 -5.95 -13.49
C PHE A 55 13.64 -6.51 -14.86
N GLU A 56 13.89 -7.81 -14.94
CA GLU A 56 14.32 -8.49 -16.17
C GLU A 56 13.28 -8.35 -17.27
N GLU A 57 12.01 -8.56 -16.93
CA GLU A 57 10.89 -8.43 -17.87
C GLU A 57 10.73 -6.98 -18.38
N VAL A 58 10.95 -6.00 -17.51
CA VAL A 58 10.90 -4.59 -17.94
C VAL A 58 12.06 -4.26 -18.86
N CYS A 59 13.26 -4.74 -18.57
CA CYS A 59 14.41 -4.58 -19.45
C CYS A 59 14.21 -5.26 -20.82
N GLU A 60 13.59 -6.42 -20.83
CA GLU A 60 13.34 -7.19 -22.07
C GLU A 60 12.20 -6.59 -22.91
N PHE A 61 11.10 -6.17 -22.29
CA PHE A 61 9.88 -5.81 -22.99
C PHE A 61 9.59 -4.32 -23.11
N SER A 62 10.41 -3.45 -22.54
CA SER A 62 10.24 -2.00 -22.70
C SER A 62 11.25 -1.41 -23.69
N PRO A 63 10.84 -1.13 -24.93
CA PRO A 63 11.70 -0.48 -25.93
C PRO A 63 12.20 0.90 -25.45
N THR A 64 11.34 1.62 -24.74
CA THR A 64 11.69 2.94 -24.19
C THR A 64 12.81 2.85 -23.16
N LEU A 65 12.75 1.86 -22.24
CA LEU A 65 13.82 1.64 -21.26
C LEU A 65 15.10 1.16 -21.92
N GLN A 66 15.01 0.26 -22.90
CA GLN A 66 16.17 -0.22 -23.67
C GLN A 66 16.88 0.92 -24.40
N ALA A 67 16.14 1.82 -25.03
CA ALA A 67 16.71 2.99 -25.69
C ALA A 67 17.40 3.93 -24.69
N PHE A 68 16.79 4.12 -23.53
CA PHE A 68 17.38 4.91 -22.45
C PHE A 68 18.67 4.29 -21.93
N PHE A 69 18.72 3.01 -21.65
CA PHE A 69 19.90 2.31 -21.17
C PHE A 69 21.02 2.26 -22.20
N ARG A 70 20.70 2.13 -23.51
CA ARG A 70 21.70 2.27 -24.57
C ARG A 70 22.34 3.65 -24.60
N LYS A 71 21.55 4.69 -24.34
CA LYS A 71 22.05 6.07 -24.25
C LYS A 71 22.89 6.31 -22.99
N TYR A 72 22.52 5.66 -21.88
CA TYR A 72 23.13 5.84 -20.56
C TYR A 72 23.57 4.50 -19.93
N PRO A 73 24.58 3.81 -20.47
CA PRO A 73 24.96 2.47 -20.02
C PRO A 73 25.43 2.42 -18.56
N ARG A 74 26.02 3.52 -18.06
CA ARG A 74 26.41 3.61 -16.63
C ARG A 74 25.20 3.62 -15.71
N VAL A 75 24.09 4.25 -16.13
CA VAL A 75 22.82 4.23 -15.36
C VAL A 75 22.32 2.79 -15.27
N GLN A 76 22.33 2.05 -16.38
CA GLN A 76 21.93 0.64 -16.40
C GLN A 76 22.74 -0.17 -15.42
N SER A 77 24.08 -0.12 -15.49
CA SER A 77 24.96 -0.89 -14.60
C SER A 77 24.70 -0.62 -13.10
N HIS A 78 24.45 0.65 -12.74
CA HIS A 78 24.14 0.97 -11.35
C HIS A 78 22.73 0.53 -10.95
N VAL A 79 21.76 0.60 -11.84
CA VAL A 79 20.40 0.09 -11.58
C VAL A 79 20.45 -1.41 -11.33
N GLU A 80 21.16 -2.16 -12.16
CA GLU A 80 21.34 -3.61 -12.01
C GLU A 80 21.99 -3.97 -10.67
N GLY A 81 23.07 -3.27 -10.31
CA GLY A 81 23.81 -3.54 -9.06
C GLY A 81 23.06 -3.16 -7.78
N LEU A 82 22.16 -2.18 -7.85
CA LEU A 82 21.45 -1.65 -6.67
C LEU A 82 19.99 -2.12 -6.57
N MET A 83 19.47 -2.75 -7.61
CA MET A 83 18.07 -3.20 -7.62
C MET A 83 17.78 -4.17 -6.47
N GLY A 84 16.73 -3.88 -5.72
CA GLY A 84 16.31 -4.71 -4.59
C GLY A 84 17.13 -4.53 -3.30
N GLN A 85 18.22 -3.74 -3.30
CA GLN A 85 18.95 -3.40 -2.08
C GLN A 85 18.08 -2.59 -1.12
N ILE A 86 18.35 -2.70 0.18
CA ILE A 86 17.64 -1.97 1.22
C ILE A 86 17.95 -0.47 1.08
N ARG A 87 16.91 0.33 0.86
CA ARG A 87 16.99 1.80 0.81
C ARG A 87 16.87 2.43 2.19
N SER A 88 15.89 1.97 2.95
CA SER A 88 15.55 2.53 4.26
C SER A 88 14.74 1.54 5.08
N THR A 89 14.72 1.78 6.38
CA THR A 89 13.78 1.12 7.28
C THR A 89 12.54 1.98 7.46
N SER A 90 11.39 1.35 7.64
CA SER A 90 10.14 2.02 7.97
C SER A 90 9.43 1.28 9.11
N ARG A 91 8.66 2.03 9.90
CA ARG A 91 7.78 1.46 10.90
C ARG A 91 6.44 1.12 10.26
N HIS A 92 5.88 -0.04 10.62
CA HIS A 92 4.51 -0.35 10.23
C HIS A 92 3.54 0.64 10.92
N ALA A 93 2.54 1.12 10.19
CA ALA A 93 1.67 2.20 10.66
C ALA A 93 0.81 1.77 11.87
N GLY A 94 0.40 0.50 11.92
CA GLY A 94 -0.49 -0.03 12.94
C GLY A 94 -0.05 -1.36 13.56
N GLY A 95 1.14 -1.88 13.19
CA GLY A 95 1.61 -3.18 13.67
C GLY A 95 2.21 -3.08 15.08
N VAL A 96 1.67 -3.85 16.01
CA VAL A 96 2.11 -3.91 17.42
C VAL A 96 2.35 -5.37 17.78
N VAL A 97 3.48 -5.64 18.46
CA VAL A 97 3.76 -6.91 19.10
C VAL A 97 3.63 -6.73 20.60
N ILE A 98 2.85 -7.58 21.25
CA ILE A 98 2.58 -7.53 22.70
C ILE A 98 3.19 -8.77 23.34
N GLY A 99 3.93 -8.57 24.41
CA GLY A 99 4.54 -9.65 25.17
C GLY A 99 5.32 -9.13 26.38
N GLU A 100 5.62 -10.02 27.31
CA GLU A 100 6.47 -9.72 28.45
C GLU A 100 7.94 -9.89 28.06
N GLN A 101 8.82 -9.02 28.59
CA GLN A 101 10.27 -9.12 28.43
C GLN A 101 10.72 -9.32 26.97
N LEU A 102 10.09 -8.63 26.02
CA LEU A 102 10.36 -8.79 24.59
C LEU A 102 11.82 -8.62 24.20
N ASP A 103 12.58 -7.82 24.96
CA ASP A 103 14.01 -7.59 24.79
C ASP A 103 14.89 -8.82 25.06
N GLN A 104 14.37 -9.83 25.76
CA GLN A 104 15.06 -11.11 25.96
C GLN A 104 14.83 -12.09 24.79
N PHE A 105 13.77 -11.89 24.02
CA PHE A 105 13.32 -12.85 23.01
C PHE A 105 13.49 -12.36 21.57
N MET A 106 13.58 -11.04 21.39
CA MET A 106 13.73 -10.46 20.04
C MET A 106 14.66 -9.24 20.06
N PRO A 107 15.36 -8.97 18.95
CA PRO A 107 16.15 -7.75 18.83
C PRO A 107 15.24 -6.52 18.87
N LEU A 108 15.59 -5.55 19.68
CA LEU A 108 14.91 -4.25 19.74
C LEU A 108 15.86 -3.15 19.31
N ILE A 109 15.37 -2.24 18.52
CA ILE A 109 16.05 -1.02 18.09
C ILE A 109 15.28 0.21 18.53
N ALA A 110 15.98 1.26 18.92
CA ALA A 110 15.37 2.56 19.17
C ALA A 110 15.34 3.36 17.87
N SER A 111 14.15 3.78 17.44
CA SER A 111 13.99 4.63 16.28
C SER A 111 12.91 5.66 16.55
N LYS A 112 13.25 6.95 16.39
CA LYS A 112 12.35 8.09 16.64
C LYS A 112 11.70 8.05 18.03
N GLY A 113 12.50 7.72 19.06
CA GLY A 113 12.05 7.68 20.45
C GLY A 113 11.17 6.49 20.85
N VAL A 114 10.97 5.53 19.96
CA VAL A 114 10.15 4.34 20.22
C VAL A 114 10.98 3.07 20.05
N ARG A 115 10.82 2.11 20.95
CA ARG A 115 11.37 0.77 20.80
C ARG A 115 10.57 0.01 19.77
N GLN A 116 11.24 -0.65 18.84
CA GLN A 116 10.64 -1.44 17.79
C GLN A 116 11.54 -2.62 17.43
N THR A 117 10.94 -3.71 16.96
CA THR A 117 11.71 -4.83 16.43
C THR A 117 12.04 -4.62 14.96
N PRO A 118 13.27 -4.96 14.50
CA PRO A 118 13.60 -5.02 13.07
C PRO A 118 12.93 -6.23 12.39
N TRP A 119 12.45 -7.21 13.13
CA TRP A 119 11.76 -8.36 12.56
C TRP A 119 10.48 -7.94 11.84
N SER A 120 10.31 -8.47 10.65
CA SER A 120 9.18 -8.17 9.79
C SER A 120 8.15 -9.30 9.81
N GLU A 121 6.88 -8.93 9.64
CA GLU A 121 5.80 -9.86 9.36
C GLU A 121 4.99 -9.33 8.19
N GLY A 122 5.28 -9.81 7.00
CA GLY A 122 4.67 -9.38 5.75
C GLY A 122 4.41 -10.57 4.81
N GLN A 123 4.01 -10.28 3.60
CA GLN A 123 3.70 -11.34 2.62
C GLN A 123 4.92 -12.19 2.23
N ASN A 124 6.09 -11.56 2.12
CA ASN A 124 7.30 -12.21 1.60
C ASN A 124 8.33 -12.54 2.69
N VAL A 125 8.24 -11.90 3.85
CA VAL A 125 9.19 -12.07 4.95
C VAL A 125 8.41 -12.21 6.25
N ARG A 126 8.47 -13.40 6.85
CA ARG A 126 7.82 -13.72 8.12
C ARG A 126 8.88 -14.13 9.12
N GLN A 127 9.04 -13.36 10.16
CA GLN A 127 10.03 -13.61 11.21
C GLN A 127 9.37 -13.74 12.59
N LEU A 128 8.26 -13.05 12.83
CA LEU A 128 7.58 -13.05 14.12
C LEU A 128 6.78 -14.35 14.35
N GLU A 129 5.94 -14.73 13.40
CA GLU A 129 5.10 -15.92 13.49
C GLU A 129 5.92 -17.22 13.74
N PRO A 130 7.02 -17.51 13.01
CA PRO A 130 7.84 -18.68 13.26
C PRO A 130 8.50 -18.73 14.66
N MET A 131 8.68 -17.56 15.27
CA MET A 131 9.23 -17.42 16.62
C MET A 131 8.14 -17.39 17.71
N GLY A 132 6.89 -17.62 17.35
CA GLY A 132 5.76 -17.67 18.27
C GLY A 132 5.15 -16.32 18.64
N PHE A 133 5.52 -15.24 17.96
CA PHE A 133 4.95 -13.92 18.21
C PHE A 133 3.78 -13.60 17.28
N ILE A 134 2.79 -12.91 17.82
CA ILE A 134 1.64 -12.42 17.07
C ILE A 134 1.77 -10.91 16.87
N LYS A 135 1.65 -10.48 15.63
CA LYS A 135 1.54 -9.06 15.28
C LYS A 135 0.07 -8.66 15.20
N PHE A 136 -0.32 -7.72 16.03
CA PHE A 136 -1.64 -7.09 15.97
C PHE A 136 -1.58 -5.87 15.06
N ASP A 137 -2.44 -5.81 14.06
CA ASP A 137 -2.54 -4.67 13.17
C ASP A 137 -3.74 -3.80 13.58
N ILE A 138 -3.45 -2.70 14.27
CA ILE A 138 -4.45 -1.72 14.73
C ILE A 138 -4.32 -0.48 13.85
N LEU A 139 -5.13 -0.40 12.83
CA LEU A 139 -5.06 0.67 11.84
C LEU A 139 -6.35 1.49 11.84
N GLY A 140 -6.23 2.79 12.09
CA GLY A 140 -7.34 3.73 11.93
C GLY A 140 -7.67 3.91 10.44
N LEU A 141 -8.95 3.74 10.09
CA LEU A 141 -9.43 3.93 8.72
C LEU A 141 -10.15 5.27 8.58
N ALA A 142 -9.73 6.08 7.60
CA ALA A 142 -10.37 7.37 7.32
C ALA A 142 -11.86 7.21 6.97
N THR A 143 -12.23 6.15 6.29
CA THR A 143 -13.61 5.82 5.93
C THR A 143 -14.48 5.59 7.18
N LEU A 144 -13.97 4.83 8.16
CA LEU A 144 -14.70 4.63 9.42
C LEU A 144 -14.89 5.93 10.20
N ARG A 145 -13.89 6.82 10.16
CA ARG A 145 -14.04 8.16 10.76
C ARG A 145 -15.11 8.99 10.05
N MET A 146 -15.22 8.90 8.74
CA MET A 146 -16.29 9.58 7.99
C MET A 146 -17.66 9.01 8.36
N MET A 147 -17.77 7.69 8.52
CA MET A 147 -19.01 7.05 8.98
C MET A 147 -19.39 7.50 10.39
N GLU A 148 -18.44 7.52 11.30
CA GLU A 148 -18.64 8.02 12.67
C GLU A 148 -19.16 9.46 12.68
N GLU A 149 -18.53 10.35 11.92
CA GLU A 149 -18.95 11.75 11.83
C GLU A 149 -20.35 11.90 11.18
N CYS A 150 -20.66 11.07 10.19
CA CYS A 150 -21.98 11.04 9.57
C CYS A 150 -23.06 10.63 10.57
N ILE A 151 -22.82 9.55 11.32
CA ILE A 151 -23.74 9.07 12.36
C ILE A 151 -23.93 10.14 13.44
N ARG A 152 -22.85 10.76 13.90
CA ARG A 152 -22.90 11.86 14.87
C ARG A 152 -23.83 12.96 14.42
N ARG A 153 -23.71 13.42 13.17
CA ARG A 153 -24.58 14.46 12.61
C ARG A 153 -26.01 14.02 12.44
N ILE A 154 -26.28 12.76 12.13
CA ILE A 154 -27.63 12.20 12.06
C ILE A 154 -28.26 12.22 13.45
N LEU A 155 -27.58 11.74 14.48
CA LEU A 155 -28.04 11.73 15.84
C LEU A 155 -28.34 13.15 16.36
N GLU A 156 -27.47 14.11 16.10
CA GLU A 156 -27.68 15.52 16.47
C GLU A 156 -28.89 16.14 15.76
N ARG A 157 -29.00 15.97 14.44
CA ARG A 157 -29.98 16.70 13.62
C ARG A 157 -31.36 16.04 13.58
N HIS A 158 -31.40 14.71 13.59
CA HIS A 158 -32.63 13.97 13.36
C HIS A 158 -33.17 13.23 14.59
N HIS A 159 -32.29 12.93 15.54
CA HIS A 159 -32.65 12.24 16.78
C HIS A 159 -32.59 13.13 18.04
N GLY A 160 -32.12 14.38 17.92
CA GLY A 160 -32.07 15.34 19.02
C GLY A 160 -31.09 14.98 20.13
N VAL A 161 -30.09 14.14 19.84
CA VAL A 161 -29.07 13.76 20.81
C VAL A 161 -28.00 14.85 20.85
N GLU A 162 -27.93 15.60 21.93
CA GLU A 162 -26.87 16.60 22.12
C GLU A 162 -25.54 15.92 22.48
N ASN A 163 -24.48 16.21 21.72
CA ASN A 163 -23.12 15.64 21.90
C ASN A 163 -23.10 14.10 21.98
N PRO A 164 -23.43 13.39 20.89
CA PRO A 164 -23.44 11.93 20.87
C PRO A 164 -22.12 11.33 21.34
N THR A 165 -22.20 10.41 22.25
CA THR A 165 -21.05 9.65 22.75
C THR A 165 -20.66 8.54 21.76
N PHE A 166 -19.51 7.90 22.00
CA PHE A 166 -19.14 6.71 21.22
C PHE A 166 -20.16 5.56 21.36
N ALA A 167 -20.76 5.44 22.56
CA ALA A 167 -21.79 4.42 22.79
C ALA A 167 -23.03 4.65 21.92
N ASP A 168 -23.51 5.89 21.83
CA ASP A 168 -24.67 6.27 21.00
C ASP A 168 -24.37 6.03 19.51
N ILE A 169 -23.17 6.36 19.06
CA ILE A 169 -22.73 6.15 17.67
C ILE A 169 -22.64 4.66 17.38
N LYS A 170 -22.09 3.88 18.29
CA LYS A 170 -21.99 2.43 18.14
C LYS A 170 -23.36 1.75 18.11
N GLU A 171 -24.26 2.14 18.99
CA GLU A 171 -25.63 1.62 19.02
C GLU A 171 -26.36 1.91 17.69
N TYR A 172 -26.25 3.14 17.20
CA TYR A 172 -26.82 3.50 15.88
C TYR A 172 -26.22 2.66 14.75
N TYR A 173 -24.89 2.47 14.75
CA TYR A 173 -24.24 1.63 13.76
C TYR A 173 -24.70 0.18 13.84
N ASP A 174 -24.70 -0.41 15.03
CA ASP A 174 -25.06 -1.81 15.24
C ASP A 174 -26.52 -2.11 14.86
N THR A 175 -27.40 -1.14 15.05
CA THR A 175 -28.84 -1.31 14.78
C THR A 175 -29.26 -0.90 13.36
N THR A 176 -28.42 -0.14 12.63
CA THR A 176 -28.84 0.46 11.36
C THR A 176 -27.90 0.12 10.20
N LEU A 177 -26.58 0.10 10.43
CA LEU A 177 -25.56 0.01 9.37
C LEU A 177 -24.70 -1.25 9.45
N HIS A 178 -24.86 -2.07 10.48
CA HIS A 178 -24.13 -3.32 10.60
C HIS A 178 -24.45 -4.27 9.43
N PRO A 179 -23.48 -4.99 8.86
CA PRO A 179 -23.71 -5.89 7.73
C PRO A 179 -24.84 -6.92 7.94
N ASP A 180 -25.08 -7.33 9.17
CA ASP A 180 -26.16 -8.28 9.51
C ASP A 180 -27.56 -7.63 9.49
N VAL A 181 -27.63 -6.31 9.49
CA VAL A 181 -28.88 -5.54 9.49
C VAL A 181 -29.19 -4.96 8.12
N LEU A 182 -28.15 -4.58 7.37
CA LEU A 182 -28.32 -4.00 6.04
C LEU A 182 -28.83 -5.03 5.02
N ASN A 183 -29.76 -4.58 4.17
CA ASN A 183 -30.10 -5.32 2.96
C ASN A 183 -28.99 -5.15 1.91
N LEU A 184 -28.00 -6.06 1.91
CA LEU A 184 -26.90 -6.03 0.95
C LEU A 184 -27.31 -6.36 -0.49
N ASN A 185 -28.57 -6.80 -0.70
CA ASN A 185 -29.12 -7.11 -2.02
C ASN A 185 -30.13 -6.04 -2.50
N ASP A 186 -30.02 -4.82 -1.99
CA ASP A 186 -30.88 -3.72 -2.41
C ASP A 186 -30.56 -3.31 -3.86
N GLN A 187 -31.48 -3.65 -4.76
CA GLN A 187 -31.30 -3.43 -6.20
C GLN A 187 -31.29 -1.95 -6.55
N GLU A 188 -32.04 -1.10 -5.82
CA GLU A 188 -32.04 0.35 -6.05
C GLU A 188 -30.67 0.97 -5.79
N VAL A 189 -29.95 0.49 -4.78
CA VAL A 189 -28.59 0.94 -4.50
C VAL A 189 -27.65 0.56 -5.64
N TYR A 190 -27.76 -0.67 -6.14
CA TYR A 190 -26.91 -1.11 -7.26
C TYR A 190 -27.22 -0.31 -8.55
N GLU A 191 -28.48 -0.14 -8.89
CA GLU A 191 -28.88 0.55 -10.13
C GLU A 191 -28.61 2.07 -10.06
N ASN A 192 -29.05 2.72 -8.98
CA ASN A 192 -29.06 4.19 -8.90
C ASN A 192 -27.74 4.78 -8.36
N ILE A 193 -26.89 3.98 -7.70
CA ILE A 193 -25.65 4.47 -7.12
C ILE A 193 -24.44 3.84 -7.80
N PHE A 194 -24.33 2.52 -7.79
CA PHE A 194 -23.13 1.86 -8.31
C PHE A 194 -23.07 1.84 -9.83
N HIS A 195 -24.13 1.52 -10.54
CA HIS A 195 -24.15 1.50 -12.00
C HIS A 195 -24.06 2.90 -12.60
N ASP A 196 -24.70 3.88 -11.98
CA ASP A 196 -24.65 5.28 -12.41
C ASP A 196 -23.36 6.00 -12.01
N GLY A 197 -22.45 5.36 -11.27
CA GLY A 197 -21.21 5.96 -10.81
C GLY A 197 -21.39 7.11 -9.80
N LYS A 198 -22.50 7.15 -9.09
CA LYS A 198 -22.84 8.19 -8.09
C LYS A 198 -22.32 7.88 -6.69
N TRP A 199 -21.26 7.17 -6.59
CA TRP A 199 -20.63 6.78 -5.31
C TRP A 199 -19.87 7.96 -4.72
N VAL A 200 -20.06 8.17 -3.43
CA VAL A 200 -19.48 9.26 -2.66
C VAL A 200 -18.65 8.69 -1.50
N GLY A 201 -17.48 9.21 -1.30
CA GLY A 201 -16.69 8.94 -0.11
C GLY A 201 -15.81 7.68 -0.15
N VAL A 202 -15.54 7.12 -1.32
CA VAL A 202 -14.65 5.96 -1.49
C VAL A 202 -13.34 6.36 -2.12
#